data_f61db0c665d2f3739b8cbbf7af9b1ade
#
_entry.id   f61db0c665d2f3739b8cbbf7af9b1ade
#
_cell.length_a   1.000
_cell.length_b   1.000
_cell.length_c   1.000
_cell.angle_alpha   90.00
_cell.angle_beta   90.00
_cell.angle_gamma   90.00
#
_symmetry.space_group_name_H-M   'P 1'
#
loop_
_entity.id
_entity.type
_entity.pdbx_description
1 polymer ?
#
loop_
_entity_poly.entity_id
_entity_poly.type
_entity_poly.pdbx_seq_one_letter_code
_entity_poly.pdbx_strand_id
1 'polypeptide(L)'
;MNDQSGTAQLRFLEETAIRLRQNGFTVEPIEDYHLPVCWEKGRLCRISGKGSVLYRQENVDSVRTQDALQSVIDTAKMTSEYMAILEYAPQLKATGLTGDYRILADFGDAVLAGHPTERGVQFVTWEWDFDRKGVHHGHYFQEDYDAAKRDFTVRSGLVQKDALFEPEQLAQIYHALSFVREQDESLSFGRDQELAELMEQVGGLLPTDALRQRDAPEQSSMTMK
;
A
#
# COMPACT_ATOMS: atom_id res chain seq x y z
N MET A 1 -32.95 4.73 3.02
CA MET A 1 -31.58 4.63 3.56
C MET A 1 -30.81 3.40 3.10
N ASN A 2 -31.42 2.35 2.53
CA ASN A 2 -30.71 1.12 2.08
C ASN A 2 -29.98 1.25 0.73
N ASP A 3 -30.35 2.17 -0.14
CA ASP A 3 -29.86 2.23 -1.51
C ASP A 3 -28.43 2.82 -1.62
N GLN A 4 -28.13 3.83 -0.80
CA GLN A 4 -26.79 4.46 -0.80
C GLN A 4 -25.67 3.52 -0.28
N SER A 5 -25.97 2.70 0.74
CA SER A 5 -25.02 1.73 1.27
C SER A 5 -24.68 0.65 0.24
N GLY A 6 -25.66 0.16 -0.52
CA GLY A 6 -25.44 -0.80 -1.59
C GLY A 6 -24.58 -0.24 -2.73
N THR A 7 -24.82 1.01 -3.09
CA THR A 7 -24.05 1.70 -4.14
C THR A 7 -22.59 1.91 -3.73
N ALA A 8 -22.31 2.32 -2.50
CA ALA A 8 -20.95 2.48 -1.99
C ALA A 8 -20.18 1.14 -1.95
N GLN A 9 -20.85 0.06 -1.53
CA GLN A 9 -20.29 -1.28 -1.55
C GLN A 9 -19.91 -1.76 -2.96
N LEU A 10 -20.77 -1.49 -3.95
CA LEU A 10 -20.47 -1.83 -5.35
C LEU A 10 -19.28 -1.04 -5.89
N ARG A 11 -19.23 0.28 -5.67
CA ARG A 11 -18.09 1.12 -6.07
C ARG A 11 -16.77 0.63 -5.46
N PHE A 12 -16.79 0.27 -4.18
CA PHE A 12 -15.62 -0.33 -3.52
C PHE A 12 -15.16 -1.62 -4.20
N LEU A 13 -16.11 -2.53 -4.51
CA LEU A 13 -15.77 -3.81 -5.17
C LEU A 13 -15.29 -3.59 -6.61
N GLU A 14 -15.88 -2.66 -7.36
CA GLU A 14 -15.46 -2.30 -8.71
C GLU A 14 -14.04 -1.75 -8.72
N GLU A 15 -13.74 -0.81 -7.82
CA GLU A 15 -12.40 -0.25 -7.66
C GLU A 15 -11.40 -1.34 -7.23
N THR A 16 -11.77 -2.18 -6.25
CA THR A 16 -10.92 -3.30 -5.83
C THR A 16 -10.65 -4.27 -6.98
N ALA A 17 -11.64 -4.53 -7.83
CA ALA A 17 -11.47 -5.37 -9.02
C ALA A 17 -10.47 -4.77 -10.01
N ILE A 18 -10.48 -3.45 -10.21
CA ILE A 18 -9.50 -2.75 -11.07
C ILE A 18 -8.09 -2.95 -10.48
N ARG A 19 -7.90 -2.66 -9.20
CA ARG A 19 -6.60 -2.79 -8.51
C ARG A 19 -6.04 -4.21 -8.58
N LEU A 20 -6.89 -5.20 -8.28
CA LEU A 20 -6.47 -6.61 -8.33
C LEU A 20 -6.05 -7.05 -9.74
N ARG A 21 -6.75 -6.58 -10.79
CA ARG A 21 -6.33 -6.85 -12.18
C ARG A 21 -4.99 -6.22 -12.51
N GLN A 22 -4.74 -4.99 -12.05
CA GLN A 22 -3.44 -4.31 -12.20
C GLN A 22 -2.32 -5.08 -11.50
N ASN A 23 -2.62 -5.71 -10.35
CA ASN A 23 -1.70 -6.56 -9.59
C ASN A 23 -1.59 -8.01 -10.12
N GLY A 24 -2.19 -8.31 -11.29
CA GLY A 24 -2.06 -9.62 -11.95
C GLY A 24 -3.04 -10.69 -11.48
N PHE A 25 -4.03 -10.34 -10.66
CA PHE A 25 -5.10 -11.26 -10.27
C PHE A 25 -6.20 -11.34 -11.34
N THR A 26 -6.83 -12.49 -11.45
CA THR A 26 -8.07 -12.64 -12.20
C THR A 26 -9.25 -12.47 -11.25
N VAL A 27 -10.23 -11.66 -11.62
CA VAL A 27 -11.46 -11.48 -10.84
C VAL A 27 -12.67 -11.83 -11.69
N GLU A 28 -13.62 -12.52 -11.08
CA GLU A 28 -14.90 -12.86 -11.69
C GLU A 28 -15.92 -11.70 -11.49
N PRO A 29 -17.08 -11.74 -12.17
CA PRO A 29 -18.14 -10.76 -11.95
C PRO A 29 -18.57 -10.67 -10.49
N ILE A 30 -18.95 -9.47 -10.05
CA ILE A 30 -19.48 -9.25 -8.69
C ILE A 30 -20.86 -9.91 -8.60
N GLU A 31 -21.05 -10.77 -7.59
CA GLU A 31 -22.29 -11.46 -7.31
C GLU A 31 -22.67 -11.26 -5.85
N ASP A 32 -23.91 -10.90 -5.56
CA ASP A 32 -24.41 -10.70 -4.19
C ASP A 32 -23.48 -9.88 -3.28
N TYR A 33 -22.95 -8.76 -3.82
CA TYR A 33 -21.97 -7.91 -3.14
C TYR A 33 -20.69 -8.65 -2.72
N HIS A 34 -20.27 -9.64 -3.49
CA HIS A 34 -18.99 -10.31 -3.35
C HIS A 34 -18.21 -10.28 -4.67
N LEU A 35 -16.91 -10.04 -4.58
CA LEU A 35 -15.95 -10.10 -5.67
C LEU A 35 -15.13 -11.38 -5.52
N PRO A 36 -15.34 -12.39 -6.37
CA PRO A 36 -14.50 -13.58 -6.38
C PRO A 36 -13.15 -13.28 -7.01
N VAL A 37 -12.08 -13.74 -6.35
CA VAL A 37 -10.69 -13.56 -6.77
C VAL A 37 -10.04 -14.89 -7.04
N CYS A 38 -9.41 -15.00 -8.21
CA CYS A 38 -8.67 -16.19 -8.66
C CYS A 38 -7.18 -15.86 -8.77
N TRP A 39 -6.36 -16.84 -8.42
CA TRP A 39 -4.91 -16.79 -8.57
C TRP A 39 -4.45 -18.01 -9.38
N GLU A 40 -3.63 -17.77 -10.41
CA GLU A 40 -3.28 -18.80 -11.39
C GLU A 40 -4.54 -19.44 -11.99
N LYS A 41 -4.81 -20.72 -11.71
CA LYS A 41 -5.96 -21.46 -12.24
C LYS A 41 -7.03 -21.80 -11.20
N GLY A 42 -6.89 -21.30 -9.97
CA GLY A 42 -7.78 -21.65 -8.85
C GLY A 42 -8.44 -20.44 -8.18
N ARG A 43 -9.60 -20.68 -7.56
CA ARG A 43 -10.24 -19.66 -6.72
C ARG A 43 -9.43 -19.50 -5.43
N LEU A 44 -8.93 -18.28 -5.17
CA LEU A 44 -8.16 -17.94 -3.97
C LEU A 44 -9.09 -17.56 -2.82
N CYS A 45 -9.94 -16.55 -3.06
CA CYS A 45 -10.81 -15.98 -2.04
C CYS A 45 -12.00 -15.26 -2.66
N ARG A 46 -12.81 -14.61 -1.83
CA ARG A 46 -13.81 -13.61 -2.24
C ARG A 46 -13.80 -12.43 -1.30
N ILE A 47 -14.04 -11.22 -1.82
CA ILE A 47 -14.08 -9.99 -1.05
C ILE A 47 -15.54 -9.56 -0.94
N SER A 48 -16.03 -9.30 0.28
CA SER A 48 -17.38 -8.77 0.50
C SER A 48 -17.41 -7.26 0.27
N GLY A 49 -18.59 -6.70 -0.03
CA GLY A 49 -18.80 -5.25 -0.12
C GLY A 49 -18.49 -4.46 1.16
N LYS A 50 -18.20 -5.16 2.27
CA LYS A 50 -17.74 -4.58 3.54
C LYS A 50 -16.22 -4.70 3.75
N GLY A 51 -15.47 -5.15 2.72
CA GLY A 51 -14.03 -5.29 2.77
C GLY A 51 -13.50 -6.56 3.45
N SER A 52 -14.37 -7.49 3.89
CA SER A 52 -13.92 -8.75 4.47
C SER A 52 -13.44 -9.71 3.38
N VAL A 53 -12.24 -10.28 3.54
CA VAL A 53 -11.69 -11.29 2.65
C VAL A 53 -12.01 -12.69 3.23
N LEU A 54 -12.74 -13.48 2.47
CA LEU A 54 -13.22 -14.81 2.85
C LEU A 54 -12.54 -15.86 1.97
N TYR A 55 -11.87 -16.82 2.58
CA TYR A 55 -11.16 -17.89 1.88
C TYR A 55 -11.38 -19.25 2.54
N ARG A 56 -11.06 -20.33 1.81
CA ARG A 56 -11.02 -21.67 2.36
C ARG A 56 -9.57 -22.07 2.58
N GLN A 57 -9.29 -22.77 3.68
CA GLN A 57 -7.93 -23.20 4.01
C GLN A 57 -7.30 -24.05 2.90
N GLU A 58 -8.09 -24.86 2.22
CA GLU A 58 -7.66 -25.70 1.10
C GLU A 58 -7.16 -24.93 -0.12
N ASN A 59 -7.54 -23.63 -0.25
CA ASN A 59 -7.10 -22.75 -1.34
C ASN A 59 -5.81 -22.01 -0.99
N VAL A 60 -5.33 -22.10 0.26
CA VAL A 60 -4.20 -21.33 0.79
C VAL A 60 -3.24 -22.29 1.52
N ASP A 61 -2.87 -23.34 0.84
CA ASP A 61 -2.09 -24.48 1.38
C ASP A 61 -0.58 -24.34 1.18
N SER A 62 -0.14 -23.36 0.41
CA SER A 62 1.27 -23.10 0.09
C SER A 62 1.69 -21.69 0.46
N VAL A 63 2.99 -21.47 0.63
CA VAL A 63 3.56 -20.14 0.87
C VAL A 63 3.17 -19.17 -0.25
N ARG A 64 3.19 -19.60 -1.52
CA ARG A 64 2.80 -18.79 -2.67
C ARG A 64 1.35 -18.33 -2.63
N THR A 65 0.42 -19.22 -2.26
CA THR A 65 -1.00 -18.88 -2.14
C THR A 65 -1.27 -18.02 -0.90
N GLN A 66 -0.49 -18.16 0.18
CA GLN A 66 -0.53 -17.28 1.35
C GLN A 66 -0.06 -15.88 1.01
N ASP A 67 1.06 -15.73 0.28
CA ASP A 67 1.55 -14.43 -0.19
C ASP A 67 0.53 -13.77 -1.13
N ALA A 68 -0.05 -14.54 -2.05
CA ALA A 68 -1.09 -14.03 -2.94
C ALA A 68 -2.34 -13.58 -2.14
N LEU A 69 -2.76 -14.34 -1.14
CA LEU A 69 -3.88 -13.94 -0.27
C LEU A 69 -3.55 -12.66 0.50
N GLN A 70 -2.34 -12.53 1.04
CA GLN A 70 -1.91 -11.32 1.75
C GLN A 70 -1.96 -10.10 0.83
N SER A 71 -1.47 -10.22 -0.41
CA SER A 71 -1.55 -9.15 -1.41
C SER A 71 -3.01 -8.74 -1.70
N VAL A 72 -3.94 -9.69 -1.75
CA VAL A 72 -5.38 -9.39 -1.89
C VAL A 72 -5.92 -8.65 -0.67
N ILE A 73 -5.54 -9.07 0.53
CA ILE A 73 -5.96 -8.44 1.80
C ILE A 73 -5.46 -6.99 1.83
N ASP A 74 -4.19 -6.74 1.52
CA ASP A 74 -3.59 -5.42 1.53
C ASP A 74 -4.23 -4.51 0.47
N THR A 75 -4.47 -5.03 -0.74
CA THR A 75 -5.19 -4.31 -1.80
C THR A 75 -6.61 -3.93 -1.36
N ALA A 76 -7.37 -4.86 -0.77
CA ALA A 76 -8.73 -4.60 -0.31
C ALA A 76 -8.75 -3.58 0.85
N LYS A 77 -7.81 -3.68 1.80
CA LYS A 77 -7.66 -2.75 2.93
C LYS A 77 -7.35 -1.34 2.44
N MET A 78 -6.34 -1.19 1.59
CA MET A 78 -5.95 0.09 1.00
C MET A 78 -7.10 0.72 0.20
N THR A 79 -7.77 -0.07 -0.65
CA THR A 79 -8.92 0.40 -1.44
C THR A 79 -10.07 0.85 -0.54
N SER A 80 -10.36 0.11 0.52
CA SER A 80 -11.41 0.46 1.49
C SER A 80 -11.12 1.78 2.19
N GLU A 81 -9.85 2.05 2.53
CA GLU A 81 -9.41 3.28 3.18
C GLU A 81 -9.74 4.52 2.33
N TYR A 82 -9.21 4.60 1.12
CA TYR A 82 -9.44 5.80 0.31
C TYR A 82 -10.86 5.90 -0.27
N MET A 83 -11.53 4.78 -0.53
CA MET A 83 -12.91 4.81 -1.01
C MET A 83 -13.88 5.29 0.07
N ALA A 84 -13.64 4.95 1.34
CA ALA A 84 -14.43 5.47 2.47
C ALA A 84 -14.28 7.00 2.61
N ILE A 85 -13.08 7.53 2.38
CA ILE A 85 -12.84 8.97 2.37
C ILE A 85 -13.49 9.61 1.14
N LEU A 86 -13.26 9.03 -0.04
CA LEU A 86 -13.71 9.57 -1.33
C LEU A 86 -15.24 9.72 -1.42
N GLU A 87 -15.99 8.84 -0.77
CA GLU A 87 -17.47 8.88 -0.76
C GLU A 87 -18.03 10.21 -0.24
N TYR A 88 -17.33 10.84 0.73
CA TYR A 88 -17.75 12.10 1.36
C TYR A 88 -16.76 13.25 1.07
N ALA A 89 -15.70 13.00 0.31
CA ALA A 89 -14.66 13.98 0.04
C ALA A 89 -15.22 15.19 -0.72
N PRO A 90 -14.92 16.41 -0.29
CA PRO A 90 -15.30 17.60 -1.04
C PRO A 90 -14.51 17.68 -2.34
N GLN A 91 -15.11 18.31 -3.35
CA GLN A 91 -14.41 18.59 -4.59
C GLN A 91 -13.29 19.61 -4.33
N LEU A 92 -12.10 19.32 -4.87
CA LEU A 92 -10.97 20.26 -4.87
C LEU A 92 -11.25 21.35 -5.91
N LYS A 93 -11.51 22.57 -5.41
CA LYS A 93 -11.75 23.74 -6.23
C LYS A 93 -10.51 24.62 -6.20
N ALA A 94 -9.77 24.67 -7.31
CA ALA A 94 -8.59 25.50 -7.47
C ALA A 94 -8.58 26.17 -8.84
N THR A 95 -8.05 27.38 -8.90
CA THR A 95 -7.96 28.17 -10.14
C THR A 95 -7.08 27.43 -11.14
N GLY A 96 -7.58 27.23 -12.35
CA GLY A 96 -6.85 26.54 -13.42
C GLY A 96 -6.87 25.01 -13.34
N LEU A 97 -7.42 24.43 -12.28
CA LEU A 97 -7.58 22.99 -12.16
C LEU A 97 -8.83 22.54 -12.92
N THR A 98 -8.68 21.57 -13.82
CA THR A 98 -9.76 20.93 -14.55
C THR A 98 -9.85 19.46 -14.15
N GLY A 99 -11.06 18.93 -13.97
CA GLY A 99 -11.30 17.55 -13.56
C GLY A 99 -12.03 17.43 -12.21
N ASP A 100 -12.53 16.22 -11.92
CA ASP A 100 -13.23 15.92 -10.65
C ASP A 100 -12.24 15.38 -9.61
N TYR A 101 -11.40 16.27 -9.10
CA TYR A 101 -10.50 15.94 -7.99
C TYR A 101 -11.23 16.09 -6.66
N ARG A 102 -11.07 15.11 -5.78
CA ARG A 102 -11.64 15.06 -4.44
C ARG A 102 -10.55 15.15 -3.40
N ILE A 103 -10.74 15.98 -2.37
CA ILE A 103 -9.77 16.16 -1.29
C ILE A 103 -9.82 14.95 -0.37
N LEU A 104 -8.75 14.13 -0.38
CA LEU A 104 -8.61 12.99 0.54
C LEU A 104 -7.95 13.39 1.86
N ALA A 105 -7.00 14.31 1.82
CA ALA A 105 -6.39 14.91 3.00
C ALA A 105 -5.91 16.34 2.70
N ASP A 106 -5.96 17.21 3.70
CA ASP A 106 -5.56 18.61 3.61
C ASP A 106 -4.94 19.03 4.94
N PHE A 107 -3.65 19.37 4.94
CA PHE A 107 -2.95 19.82 6.13
C PHE A 107 -1.74 20.70 5.75
N GLY A 108 -1.55 21.79 6.53
CA GLY A 108 -0.50 22.77 6.21
C GLY A 108 -0.70 23.37 4.83
N ASP A 109 0.35 23.35 4.04
CA ASP A 109 0.33 23.84 2.66
C ASP A 109 0.12 22.73 1.62
N ALA A 110 -0.10 21.47 2.06
CA ALA A 110 -0.25 20.33 1.18
C ALA A 110 -1.67 19.78 1.14
N VAL A 111 -2.08 19.31 -0.04
CA VAL A 111 -3.34 18.60 -0.27
C VAL A 111 -3.07 17.30 -1.02
N LEU A 112 -3.67 16.20 -0.55
CA LEU A 112 -3.77 14.92 -1.26
C LEU A 112 -5.15 14.83 -1.89
N ALA A 113 -5.21 14.60 -3.18
CA ALA A 113 -6.45 14.45 -3.92
C ALA A 113 -6.53 13.12 -4.67
N GLY A 114 -7.77 12.61 -4.79
CA GLY A 114 -8.11 11.47 -5.62
C GLY A 114 -8.97 11.91 -6.81
N HIS A 115 -8.67 11.37 -7.98
CA HIS A 115 -9.43 11.60 -9.22
C HIS A 115 -9.99 10.27 -9.73
N PRO A 116 -11.30 10.00 -9.59
CA PRO A 116 -11.92 8.81 -10.16
C PRO A 116 -11.83 8.80 -11.69
N THR A 117 -11.36 7.71 -12.25
CA THR A 117 -11.27 7.48 -13.70
C THR A 117 -11.78 6.07 -14.05
N GLU A 118 -11.94 5.78 -15.33
CA GLU A 118 -12.27 4.43 -15.81
C GLU A 118 -11.19 3.38 -15.47
N ARG A 119 -9.97 3.83 -15.18
CA ARG A 119 -8.83 2.98 -14.79
C ARG A 119 -8.63 2.89 -13.29
N GLY A 120 -9.60 3.34 -12.50
CA GLY A 120 -9.54 3.47 -11.05
C GLY A 120 -9.15 4.87 -10.61
N VAL A 121 -9.11 5.08 -9.30
CA VAL A 121 -8.77 6.37 -8.70
C VAL A 121 -7.29 6.67 -8.91
N GLN A 122 -6.98 7.85 -9.40
CA GLN A 122 -5.62 8.36 -9.52
C GLN A 122 -5.33 9.37 -8.42
N PHE A 123 -4.12 9.36 -7.90
CA PHE A 123 -3.72 10.16 -6.75
C PHE A 123 -2.69 11.22 -7.15
N VAL A 124 -2.82 12.37 -6.51
CA VAL A 124 -1.91 13.51 -6.69
C VAL A 124 -1.79 14.28 -5.40
N THR A 125 -0.60 14.81 -5.14
CA THR A 125 -0.40 15.80 -4.08
C THR A 125 -0.05 17.14 -4.71
N TRP A 126 -0.55 18.22 -4.15
CA TRP A 126 -0.22 19.59 -4.51
C TRP A 126 0.13 20.42 -3.29
N GLU A 127 0.77 21.55 -3.52
CA GLU A 127 0.88 22.64 -2.57
C GLU A 127 -0.17 23.70 -2.88
N TRP A 128 -0.80 24.25 -1.85
CA TRP A 128 -1.70 25.37 -1.97
C TRP A 128 -0.93 26.66 -2.26
N ASP A 129 -1.51 27.54 -3.07
CA ASP A 129 -1.10 28.94 -3.09
C ASP A 129 -1.36 29.58 -1.72
N PHE A 130 -0.67 30.68 -1.44
CA PHE A 130 -0.79 31.38 -0.16
C PHE A 130 -2.24 31.75 0.22
N ASP A 131 -3.06 32.11 -0.76
CA ASP A 131 -4.46 32.44 -0.56
C ASP A 131 -5.43 31.24 -0.72
N ARG A 132 -4.87 30.04 -0.91
CA ARG A 132 -5.58 28.76 -1.09
C ARG A 132 -6.63 28.76 -2.21
N LYS A 133 -6.44 29.58 -3.23
CA LYS A 133 -7.32 29.61 -4.42
C LYS A 133 -6.78 28.81 -5.59
N GLY A 134 -5.49 28.48 -5.59
CA GLY A 134 -4.80 27.69 -6.60
C GLY A 134 -3.95 26.61 -5.96
N VAL A 135 -3.50 25.69 -6.78
CA VAL A 135 -2.56 24.61 -6.40
C VAL A 135 -1.40 24.59 -7.38
N HIS A 136 -0.22 24.25 -6.89
CA HIS A 136 0.99 24.13 -7.70
C HIS A 136 1.86 22.96 -7.25
N HIS A 137 3.00 22.73 -7.92
CA HIS A 137 3.97 21.66 -7.64
C HIS A 137 3.31 20.28 -7.47
N GLY A 138 2.50 19.86 -8.45
CA GLY A 138 1.81 18.57 -8.41
C GLY A 138 2.76 17.38 -8.55
N HIS A 139 2.65 16.41 -7.65
CA HIS A 139 3.25 15.10 -7.78
C HIS A 139 2.16 14.07 -8.09
N TYR A 140 2.27 13.39 -9.22
CA TYR A 140 1.25 12.47 -9.73
C TYR A 140 1.69 11.03 -9.49
N PHE A 141 0.90 10.26 -8.75
CA PHE A 141 1.21 8.90 -8.32
C PHE A 141 0.41 7.84 -9.06
N GLN A 142 -0.46 8.26 -9.99
CA GLN A 142 -1.38 7.36 -10.67
C GLN A 142 -2.18 6.52 -9.67
N GLU A 143 -2.03 5.19 -9.68
CA GLU A 143 -2.72 4.26 -8.78
C GLU A 143 -2.05 4.07 -7.41
N ASP A 144 -0.84 4.57 -7.19
CA ASP A 144 -0.06 4.34 -5.98
C ASP A 144 -0.49 5.26 -4.83
N TYR A 145 -1.50 4.78 -4.08
CA TYR A 145 -2.03 5.52 -2.93
C TYR A 145 -1.04 5.62 -1.77
N ASP A 146 -0.23 4.57 -1.54
CA ASP A 146 0.72 4.58 -0.43
C ASP A 146 1.87 5.55 -0.68
N ALA A 147 2.39 5.61 -1.91
CA ALA A 147 3.36 6.64 -2.28
C ALA A 147 2.77 8.05 -2.19
N ALA A 148 1.51 8.25 -2.60
CA ALA A 148 0.83 9.54 -2.48
C ALA A 148 0.63 9.96 -1.01
N LYS A 149 0.24 9.03 -0.12
CA LYS A 149 0.15 9.29 1.33
C LYS A 149 1.50 9.68 1.92
N ARG A 150 2.54 8.93 1.56
CA ARG A 150 3.91 9.18 2.04
C ARG A 150 4.39 10.58 1.62
N ASP A 151 4.21 10.93 0.35
CA ASP A 151 4.57 12.26 -0.16
C ASP A 151 3.76 13.37 0.55
N PHE A 152 2.46 13.18 0.73
CA PHE A 152 1.62 14.10 1.46
C PHE A 152 2.10 14.32 2.90
N THR A 153 2.44 13.25 3.64
CA THR A 153 2.88 13.38 5.04
C THR A 153 4.19 14.17 5.17
N VAL A 154 5.08 14.05 4.20
CA VAL A 154 6.32 14.85 4.15
C VAL A 154 6.04 16.30 3.78
N ARG A 155 5.29 16.54 2.69
CA ARG A 155 5.00 17.88 2.18
C ARG A 155 4.16 18.72 3.15
N SER A 156 3.24 18.07 3.85
CA SER A 156 2.43 18.71 4.89
C SER A 156 3.20 19.00 6.19
N GLY A 157 4.42 18.50 6.34
CA GLY A 157 5.21 18.64 7.56
C GLY A 157 4.77 17.75 8.71
N LEU A 158 3.84 16.81 8.48
CA LEU A 158 3.41 15.84 9.51
C LEU A 158 4.53 14.89 9.90
N VAL A 159 5.41 14.54 8.95
CA VAL A 159 6.58 13.72 9.16
C VAL A 159 7.78 14.39 8.51
N GLN A 160 8.90 14.47 9.24
CA GLN A 160 10.15 14.95 8.67
C GLN A 160 10.70 13.92 7.68
N LYS A 161 11.19 14.37 6.53
CA LYS A 161 11.73 13.49 5.50
C LYS A 161 12.82 12.57 6.04
N ASP A 162 13.67 13.09 6.91
CA ASP A 162 14.81 12.36 7.51
C ASP A 162 14.37 11.29 8.53
N ALA A 163 13.09 11.31 8.95
CA ALA A 163 12.51 10.28 9.82
C ALA A 163 11.95 9.07 9.03
N LEU A 164 12.00 9.12 7.69
CA LEU A 164 11.51 8.05 6.82
C LEU A 164 12.70 7.31 6.21
N PHE A 165 12.71 6.00 6.38
CA PHE A 165 13.65 5.11 5.69
C PHE A 165 12.97 4.46 4.49
N GLU A 166 13.68 4.33 3.38
CA GLU A 166 13.26 3.52 2.25
C GLU A 166 13.40 2.01 2.57
N PRO A 167 12.64 1.13 1.91
CA PRO A 167 12.72 -0.32 2.16
C PRO A 167 14.16 -0.87 2.09
N GLU A 168 14.97 -0.38 1.15
CA GLU A 168 16.37 -0.77 0.99
C GLU A 168 17.23 -0.32 2.18
N GLN A 169 16.95 0.86 2.73
CA GLN A 169 17.65 1.36 3.92
C GLN A 169 17.28 0.56 5.16
N LEU A 170 15.98 0.23 5.33
CA LEU A 170 15.52 -0.63 6.41
C LEU A 170 16.13 -2.02 6.31
N ALA A 171 16.23 -2.60 5.10
CA ALA A 171 16.90 -3.87 4.88
C ALA A 171 18.38 -3.81 5.27
N GLN A 172 19.10 -2.74 4.93
CA GLN A 172 20.49 -2.55 5.35
C GLN A 172 20.62 -2.45 6.87
N ILE A 173 19.74 -1.72 7.53
CA ILE A 173 19.69 -1.61 9.01
C ILE A 173 19.45 -3.01 9.61
N TYR A 174 18.45 -3.74 9.11
CA TYR A 174 18.15 -5.08 9.57
C TYR A 174 19.35 -6.02 9.44
N HIS A 175 20.05 -6.00 8.29
CA HIS A 175 21.22 -6.81 8.07
C HIS A 175 22.39 -6.43 8.98
N ALA A 176 22.60 -5.14 9.24
CA ALA A 176 23.63 -4.68 10.17
C ALA A 176 23.35 -5.17 11.60
N LEU A 177 22.09 -5.10 12.05
CA LEU A 177 21.69 -5.62 13.36
C LEU A 177 21.86 -7.14 13.47
N SER A 178 21.46 -7.89 12.43
CA SER A 178 21.67 -9.34 12.34
C SER A 178 23.15 -9.71 12.42
N PHE A 179 23.98 -9.01 11.66
CA PHE A 179 25.43 -9.23 11.66
C PHE A 179 26.04 -9.00 13.05
N VAL A 180 25.68 -7.93 13.74
CA VAL A 180 26.16 -7.66 15.11
C VAL A 180 25.76 -8.79 16.05
N ARG A 181 24.50 -9.24 16.02
CA ARG A 181 24.03 -10.33 16.89
C ARG A 181 24.75 -11.66 16.63
N GLU A 182 25.09 -11.94 15.38
CA GLU A 182 25.75 -13.19 14.97
C GLU A 182 27.27 -13.18 15.24
N GLN A 183 27.92 -12.02 15.19
CA GLN A 183 29.39 -11.94 15.21
C GLN A 183 29.97 -11.43 16.52
N ASP A 184 29.19 -10.73 17.34
CA ASP A 184 29.69 -10.18 18.59
C ASP A 184 29.48 -11.17 19.76
N GLU A 185 30.49 -12.02 19.98
CA GLU A 185 30.51 -12.98 21.10
C GLU A 185 30.53 -12.31 22.50
N SER A 186 30.76 -10.99 22.58
CA SER A 186 30.80 -10.23 23.84
C SER A 186 29.43 -9.65 24.24
N LEU A 187 28.37 -9.86 23.44
CA LEU A 187 27.04 -9.36 23.74
C LEU A 187 26.53 -9.89 25.08
N SER A 188 26.15 -8.97 25.96
CA SER A 188 25.40 -9.34 27.17
C SER A 188 23.98 -9.75 26.81
N PHE A 189 23.36 -10.60 27.62
CA PHE A 189 21.96 -11.05 27.43
C PHE A 189 20.98 -9.87 27.24
N GLY A 190 21.11 -8.79 28.05
CA GLY A 190 20.26 -7.61 27.90
C GLY A 190 20.44 -6.90 26.56
N ARG A 191 21.69 -6.80 26.08
CA ARG A 191 21.97 -6.18 24.78
C ARG A 191 21.48 -7.01 23.61
N ASP A 192 21.59 -8.33 23.70
CA ASP A 192 21.02 -9.22 22.67
C ASP A 192 19.50 -9.11 22.60
N GLN A 193 18.82 -8.97 23.74
CA GLN A 193 17.37 -8.77 23.79
C GLN A 193 16.97 -7.41 23.16
N GLU A 194 17.67 -6.33 23.47
CA GLU A 194 17.42 -5.01 22.86
C GLU A 194 17.58 -5.05 21.34
N LEU A 195 18.61 -5.73 20.85
CA LEU A 195 18.82 -5.90 19.40
C LEU A 195 17.74 -6.76 18.76
N ALA A 196 17.26 -7.81 19.44
CA ALA A 196 16.17 -8.64 18.96
C ALA A 196 14.86 -7.84 18.81
N GLU A 197 14.51 -7.03 19.81
CA GLU A 197 13.34 -6.17 19.77
C GLU A 197 13.44 -5.12 18.64
N LEU A 198 14.60 -4.51 18.45
CA LEU A 198 14.83 -3.57 17.36
C LEU A 198 14.74 -4.25 15.97
N MET A 199 15.28 -5.46 15.84
CA MET A 199 15.17 -6.24 14.63
C MET A 199 13.70 -6.62 14.31
N GLU A 200 12.91 -6.96 15.33
CA GLU A 200 11.48 -7.23 15.15
C GLU A 200 10.75 -5.98 14.65
N GLN A 201 11.02 -4.80 15.23
CA GLN A 201 10.46 -3.53 14.78
C GLN A 201 10.83 -3.20 13.34
N VAL A 202 12.11 -3.27 12.98
CA VAL A 202 12.59 -3.00 11.61
C VAL A 202 12.04 -4.04 10.63
N GLY A 203 12.04 -5.32 11.02
CA GLY A 203 11.50 -6.41 10.20
C GLY A 203 10.02 -6.27 9.91
N GLY A 204 9.24 -5.76 10.88
CA GLY A 204 7.81 -5.47 10.70
C GLY A 204 7.51 -4.33 9.71
N LEU A 205 8.50 -3.48 9.38
CA LEU A 205 8.38 -2.41 8.40
C LEU A 205 8.84 -2.83 6.99
N LEU A 206 9.50 -3.98 6.87
CA LEU A 206 10.00 -4.49 5.59
C LEU A 206 8.90 -5.24 4.83
N PRO A 207 8.82 -5.08 3.50
CA PRO A 207 8.02 -5.95 2.65
C PRO A 207 8.43 -7.42 2.82
N THR A 208 7.46 -8.32 2.77
CA THR A 208 7.67 -9.76 3.03
C THR A 208 8.71 -10.40 2.09
N ASP A 209 8.87 -9.87 0.89
CA ASP A 209 9.85 -10.30 -0.12
C ASP A 209 11.28 -9.79 0.16
N ALA A 210 11.43 -8.63 0.79
CA ALA A 210 12.73 -8.05 1.13
C ALA A 210 13.53 -8.90 2.13
N LEU A 211 12.86 -9.63 3.00
CA LEU A 211 13.48 -10.54 3.96
C LEU A 211 13.92 -11.87 3.32
N ARG A 212 13.33 -12.27 2.17
CA ARG A 212 13.59 -13.55 1.49
C ARG A 212 14.76 -13.53 0.51
N GLN A 213 15.23 -12.36 0.09
CA GLN A 213 16.29 -12.26 -0.94
C GLN A 213 17.69 -12.74 -0.49
N ARG A 214 17.86 -13.10 0.78
CA ARG A 214 19.15 -13.50 1.35
C ARG A 214 19.54 -14.98 1.16
N ASP A 215 18.62 -15.87 0.78
CA ASP A 215 18.90 -17.31 0.64
C ASP A 215 19.33 -17.73 -0.78
N ALA A 216 19.48 -16.78 -1.71
CA ALA A 216 20.05 -17.06 -3.01
C ALA A 216 21.59 -16.86 -2.95
N PRO A 217 22.40 -17.92 -3.09
CA PRO A 217 23.85 -17.76 -3.14
C PRO A 217 24.22 -16.92 -4.36
N GLU A 218 24.97 -15.83 -4.15
CA GLU A 218 25.63 -15.09 -5.24
C GLU A 218 26.41 -16.08 -6.11
N GLN A 219 25.85 -16.41 -7.27
CA GLN A 219 26.63 -17.08 -8.31
C GLN A 219 27.61 -16.07 -8.87
N SER A 220 28.78 -16.02 -8.22
CA SER A 220 29.95 -15.33 -8.70
C SER A 220 30.30 -15.87 -10.07
N SER A 221 29.92 -15.17 -11.13
CA SER A 221 30.40 -15.43 -12.47
C SER A 221 31.87 -14.94 -12.57
N MET A 222 32.76 -15.79 -12.15
CA MET A 222 34.20 -15.65 -12.41
C MET A 222 34.43 -15.96 -13.87
N THR A 223 34.32 -14.99 -14.75
CA THR A 223 34.79 -15.08 -16.12
C THR A 223 36.32 -14.89 -16.10
N MET A 224 37.05 -15.99 -16.12
CA MET A 224 38.50 -15.97 -16.45
C MET A 224 38.64 -15.55 -17.91
N LYS A 225 39.50 -14.56 -18.14
CA LYS A 225 40.22 -14.32 -19.35
C LYS A 225 41.68 -14.56 -19.10
#